data_e35926ab9059035ed666dab38b1ad665
#
_entry.id   e35926ab9059035ed666dab38b1ad665
#
_cell.length_a   1.000
_cell.length_b   1.000
_cell.length_c   1.000
_cell.angle_alpha   90.00
_cell.angle_beta   90.00
_cell.angle_gamma   90.00
#
_symmetry.space_group_name_H-M   'P 1'
#
loop_
_entity.id
_entity.type
_entity.pdbx_description
1 polymer ?
#
loop_
_entity_poly.entity_id
_entity_poly.type
_entity_poly.pdbx_seq_one_letter_code
_entity_poly.pdbx_strand_id
1 'polypeptide(L)'
;MTAVALPEQMTAPTSHVADSDVALAAAGDRRAFERLYRQHVTRVFSLCARMVSDRTRAEELTQDVFVRAWEKLHLFRGESAFGTWLHRMTVNVVLNARKSEGRNRSRFDDDEEGDGVDLLPSRPLAPGDRMDLEAAIAKLPPGARRVFTLHDVEGYKHEEIAEMLGVTSGATKAQLHRARLLLREALNR
;
A
#
# COMPACT_ATOMS: atom_id res chain seq x y z
N MET A 1 37.22 -9.96 -42.72
CA MET A 1 35.84 -9.94 -42.22
C MET A 1 35.91 -10.12 -40.71
N THR A 2 35.85 -9.02 -39.98
CA THR A 2 36.09 -8.96 -38.54
C THR A 2 34.74 -8.96 -37.83
N ALA A 3 34.46 -10.03 -37.09
CA ALA A 3 33.23 -10.13 -36.32
C ALA A 3 33.38 -9.26 -35.03
N VAL A 4 32.52 -8.26 -34.91
CA VAL A 4 32.39 -7.41 -33.72
C VAL A 4 31.53 -8.17 -32.71
N ALA A 5 32.13 -8.56 -31.60
CA ALA A 5 31.42 -9.13 -30.46
C ALA A 5 30.59 -8.03 -29.77
N LEU A 6 29.30 -8.28 -29.55
CA LEU A 6 28.40 -7.46 -28.76
C LEU A 6 28.74 -7.65 -27.27
N PRO A 7 28.70 -6.60 -26.43
CA PRO A 7 28.97 -6.75 -25.01
C PRO A 7 27.82 -7.49 -24.31
N GLU A 8 28.18 -8.48 -23.52
CA GLU A 8 27.32 -9.21 -22.57
C GLU A 8 26.58 -8.22 -21.68
N GLN A 9 25.27 -8.34 -21.66
CA GLN A 9 24.40 -7.57 -20.77
C GLN A 9 24.70 -7.93 -19.32
N MET A 10 25.21 -6.97 -18.59
CA MET A 10 25.35 -7.02 -17.13
C MET A 10 23.95 -7.22 -16.51
N THR A 11 23.58 -8.45 -16.24
CA THR A 11 22.44 -8.79 -15.38
C THR A 11 22.76 -8.39 -13.94
N ALA A 12 21.94 -7.49 -13.39
CA ALA A 12 22.13 -6.91 -12.06
C ALA A 12 22.16 -7.98 -10.95
N PRO A 13 23.12 -7.94 -10.00
CA PRO A 13 23.28 -8.94 -8.95
C PRO A 13 22.31 -8.82 -7.76
N THR A 14 21.21 -8.08 -7.89
CA THR A 14 20.33 -7.74 -6.76
C THR A 14 19.37 -8.86 -6.33
N SER A 15 19.04 -9.83 -7.19
CA SER A 15 18.08 -10.88 -6.84
C SER A 15 18.66 -11.98 -5.96
N HIS A 16 19.88 -12.42 -6.23
CA HIS A 16 20.51 -13.52 -5.48
C HIS A 16 20.85 -13.19 -4.02
N VAL A 17 21.19 -11.93 -3.72
CA VAL A 17 21.50 -11.50 -2.34
C VAL A 17 20.21 -11.39 -1.52
N ALA A 18 19.13 -10.88 -2.12
CA ALA A 18 17.82 -10.79 -1.46
C ALA A 18 17.24 -12.18 -1.14
N ASP A 19 17.36 -13.14 -2.05
CA ASP A 19 16.91 -14.52 -1.82
C ASP A 19 17.73 -15.21 -0.70
N SER A 20 19.03 -14.93 -0.61
CA SER A 20 19.89 -15.40 0.48
C SER A 20 19.49 -14.81 1.82
N ASP A 21 19.18 -13.49 1.89
CA ASP A 21 18.75 -12.84 3.13
C ASP A 21 17.39 -13.36 3.60
N VAL A 22 16.47 -13.65 2.69
CA VAL A 22 15.17 -14.25 3.02
C VAL A 22 15.34 -15.62 3.66
N ALA A 23 16.21 -16.49 3.10
CA ALA A 23 16.47 -17.81 3.65
C ALA A 23 17.13 -17.75 5.04
N LEU A 24 18.13 -16.88 5.21
CA LEU A 24 18.80 -16.68 6.50
C LEU A 24 17.85 -16.11 7.55
N ALA A 25 17.03 -15.12 7.19
CA ALA A 25 16.05 -14.53 8.08
C ALA A 25 14.94 -15.52 8.47
N ALA A 26 14.51 -16.39 7.53
CA ALA A 26 13.57 -17.47 7.81
C ALA A 26 14.16 -18.52 8.79
N ALA A 27 15.47 -18.68 8.80
CA ALA A 27 16.20 -19.51 9.77
C ALA A 27 16.45 -18.79 11.11
N GLY A 28 16.00 -17.55 11.29
CA GLY A 28 16.11 -16.78 12.53
C GLY A 28 17.26 -15.78 12.58
N ASP A 29 17.98 -15.54 11.48
CA ASP A 29 19.04 -14.53 11.44
C ASP A 29 18.47 -13.10 11.46
N ARG A 30 18.61 -12.43 12.60
CA ARG A 30 18.14 -11.06 12.80
C ARG A 30 18.85 -10.03 11.92
N ARG A 31 20.12 -10.23 11.59
CA ARG A 31 20.88 -9.32 10.72
C ARG A 31 20.41 -9.41 9.28
N ALA A 32 20.10 -10.61 8.80
CA ALA A 32 19.48 -10.81 7.49
C ALA A 32 18.11 -10.13 7.42
N PHE A 33 17.28 -10.28 8.46
CA PHE A 33 15.99 -9.60 8.52
C PHE A 33 16.12 -8.08 8.60
N GLU A 34 17.11 -7.55 9.30
CA GLU A 34 17.39 -6.12 9.34
C GLU A 34 17.71 -5.56 7.93
N ARG A 35 18.46 -6.31 7.11
CA ARG A 35 18.71 -5.90 5.71
C ARG A 35 17.42 -5.89 4.89
N LEU A 36 16.58 -6.91 5.01
CA LEU A 36 15.24 -6.94 4.37
C LEU A 36 14.37 -5.78 4.84
N TYR A 37 14.36 -5.47 6.14
CA TYR A 37 13.66 -4.32 6.69
C TYR A 37 14.11 -3.01 6.01
N ARG A 38 15.41 -2.73 6.02
CA ARG A 38 15.98 -1.51 5.41
C ARG A 38 15.66 -1.38 3.93
N GLN A 39 15.63 -2.49 3.21
CA GLN A 39 15.32 -2.53 1.78
C GLN A 39 13.84 -2.21 1.49
N HIS A 40 12.93 -2.60 2.37
CA HIS A 40 11.49 -2.56 2.08
C HIS A 40 10.70 -1.54 2.90
N VAL A 41 11.25 -0.99 4.00
CA VAL A 41 10.51 -0.14 4.94
C VAL A 41 9.89 1.10 4.27
N THR A 42 10.61 1.77 3.40
CA THR A 42 10.09 2.97 2.70
C THR A 42 8.89 2.64 1.82
N ARG A 43 8.92 1.51 1.11
CA ARG A 43 7.81 1.08 0.26
C ARG A 43 6.58 0.68 1.08
N VAL A 44 6.78 -0.08 2.16
CA VAL A 44 5.71 -0.48 3.08
C VAL A 44 5.07 0.75 3.73
N PHE A 45 5.88 1.68 4.25
CA PHE A 45 5.39 2.92 4.84
C PHE A 45 4.59 3.77 3.84
N SER A 46 5.09 3.94 2.61
CA SER A 46 4.40 4.71 1.58
C SER A 46 3.02 4.12 1.26
N LEU A 47 2.90 2.80 1.18
CA LEU A 47 1.61 2.13 0.96
C LEU A 47 0.67 2.35 2.16
N CYS A 48 1.14 2.16 3.39
CA CYS A 48 0.35 2.43 4.60
C CYS A 48 -0.14 3.89 4.62
N ALA A 49 0.75 4.86 4.38
CA ALA A 49 0.42 6.28 4.40
C ALA A 49 -0.64 6.67 3.34
N ARG A 50 -0.56 6.11 2.12
CA ARG A 50 -1.58 6.31 1.09
C ARG A 50 -2.94 5.73 1.47
N MET A 51 -2.97 4.61 2.17
CA MET A 51 -4.21 3.94 2.55
C MET A 51 -4.91 4.58 3.75
N VAL A 52 -4.17 5.15 4.72
CA VAL A 52 -4.75 5.69 5.96
C VAL A 52 -4.69 7.21 6.08
N SER A 53 -3.84 7.91 5.32
CA SER A 53 -3.58 9.37 5.35
C SER A 53 -3.25 9.98 6.72
N ASP A 54 -3.00 9.18 7.71
CA ASP A 54 -2.48 9.56 9.02
C ASP A 54 -1.07 9.01 9.18
N ARG A 55 -0.10 9.90 9.42
CA ARG A 55 1.32 9.52 9.46
C ARG A 55 1.62 8.62 10.65
N THR A 56 1.12 8.96 11.83
CA THR A 56 1.34 8.16 13.05
C THR A 56 0.77 6.77 12.88
N ARG A 57 -0.46 6.69 12.35
CA ARG A 57 -1.10 5.42 12.08
C ARG A 57 -0.37 4.60 11.01
N ALA A 58 0.18 5.25 9.98
CA ALA A 58 0.99 4.58 8.97
C ALA A 58 2.30 4.02 9.55
N GLU A 59 2.93 4.72 10.48
CA GLU A 59 4.12 4.25 11.21
C GLU A 59 3.81 3.02 12.07
N GLU A 60 2.72 3.02 12.83
CA GLU A 60 2.25 1.88 13.62
C GLU A 60 1.98 0.65 12.74
N LEU A 61 1.21 0.84 11.65
CA LEU A 61 0.90 -0.24 10.71
C LEU A 61 2.14 -0.79 10.02
N THR A 62 3.13 0.07 9.73
CA THR A 62 4.40 -0.36 9.17
C THR A 62 5.15 -1.27 10.15
N GLN A 63 5.18 -0.93 11.43
CA GLN A 63 5.76 -1.79 12.48
C GLN A 63 5.02 -3.12 12.57
N ASP A 64 3.69 -3.10 12.59
CA ASP A 64 2.86 -4.30 12.62
C ASP A 64 3.12 -5.24 11.42
N VAL A 65 3.33 -4.67 10.23
CA VAL A 65 3.68 -5.44 9.04
C VAL A 65 5.00 -6.18 9.24
N PHE A 66 6.04 -5.51 9.73
CA PHE A 66 7.34 -6.15 9.90
C PHE A 66 7.39 -7.13 11.08
N VAL A 67 6.65 -6.89 12.15
CA VAL A 67 6.46 -7.87 13.23
C VAL A 67 5.83 -9.15 12.66
N ARG A 68 4.72 -9.02 11.93
CA ARG A 68 4.05 -10.18 11.30
C ARG A 68 4.90 -10.82 10.22
N ALA A 69 5.69 -10.04 9.48
CA ALA A 69 6.62 -10.59 8.50
C ALA A 69 7.67 -11.47 9.19
N TRP A 70 8.27 -11.00 10.29
CA TRP A 70 9.20 -11.79 11.08
C TRP A 70 8.58 -13.09 11.61
N GLU A 71 7.40 -13.00 12.21
CA GLU A 71 6.68 -14.15 12.75
C GLU A 71 6.31 -15.21 11.71
N LYS A 72 5.98 -14.77 10.48
CA LYS A 72 5.50 -15.64 9.41
C LYS A 72 6.52 -15.98 8.33
N LEU A 73 7.73 -15.46 8.45
CA LEU A 73 8.76 -15.65 7.42
C LEU A 73 9.12 -17.13 7.21
N HIS A 74 9.05 -17.93 8.26
CA HIS A 74 9.26 -19.38 8.18
C HIS A 74 8.22 -20.11 7.32
N LEU A 75 7.07 -19.47 7.02
CA LEU A 75 6.00 -19.98 6.15
C LEU A 75 6.16 -19.50 4.70
N PHE A 76 7.11 -18.62 4.43
CA PHE A 76 7.34 -18.11 3.08
C PHE A 76 7.97 -19.19 2.20
N ARG A 77 7.23 -19.63 1.17
CA ARG A 77 7.63 -20.76 0.30
C ARG A 77 8.47 -20.35 -0.92
N GLY A 78 8.72 -19.06 -1.13
CA GLY A 78 9.44 -18.60 -2.32
C GLY A 78 8.63 -18.67 -3.62
N GLU A 79 7.31 -18.89 -3.58
CA GLU A 79 6.44 -18.96 -4.75
C GLU A 79 6.28 -17.58 -5.45
N SER A 80 6.69 -16.52 -4.81
CA SER A 80 6.76 -15.16 -5.33
C SER A 80 7.98 -14.44 -4.77
N ALA A 81 8.37 -13.31 -5.35
CA ALA A 81 9.39 -12.45 -4.74
C ALA A 81 8.96 -12.02 -3.33
N PHE A 82 9.92 -11.93 -2.39
CA PHE A 82 9.66 -11.51 -1.00
C PHE A 82 8.92 -10.17 -0.94
N GLY A 83 9.29 -9.19 -1.78
CA GLY A 83 8.60 -7.90 -1.86
C GLY A 83 7.12 -8.02 -2.23
N THR A 84 6.75 -8.97 -3.08
CA THR A 84 5.34 -9.25 -3.44
C THR A 84 4.56 -9.86 -2.28
N TRP A 85 5.16 -10.78 -1.55
CA TRP A 85 4.57 -11.39 -0.36
C TRP A 85 4.38 -10.34 0.75
N LEU A 86 5.40 -9.51 1.01
CA LEU A 86 5.34 -8.44 1.99
C LEU A 86 4.31 -7.38 1.63
N HIS A 87 4.17 -7.04 0.34
CA HIS A 87 3.15 -6.13 -0.17
C HIS A 87 1.72 -6.65 0.13
N ARG A 88 1.42 -7.91 -0.20
CA ARG A 88 0.12 -8.53 0.13
C ARG A 88 -0.15 -8.53 1.64
N MET A 89 0.88 -8.80 2.43
CA MET A 89 0.79 -8.72 3.89
C MET A 89 0.46 -7.29 4.35
N THR A 90 1.09 -6.26 3.76
CA THR A 90 0.84 -4.85 4.07
C THR A 90 -0.62 -4.49 3.82
N VAL A 91 -1.16 -4.80 2.64
CA VAL A 91 -2.57 -4.56 2.32
C VAL A 91 -3.49 -5.21 3.34
N ASN A 92 -3.25 -6.49 3.66
CA ASN A 92 -4.06 -7.23 4.63
C ASN A 92 -3.99 -6.64 6.05
N VAL A 93 -2.82 -6.18 6.49
CA VAL A 93 -2.65 -5.55 7.81
C VAL A 93 -3.47 -4.27 7.89
N VAL A 94 -3.36 -3.39 6.89
CA VAL A 94 -4.10 -2.13 6.83
C VAL A 94 -5.62 -2.36 6.82
N LEU A 95 -6.09 -3.29 6.01
CA LEU A 95 -7.53 -3.59 5.91
C LEU A 95 -8.08 -4.20 7.20
N ASN A 96 -7.33 -5.10 7.85
CA ASN A 96 -7.77 -5.74 9.09
C ASN A 96 -7.76 -4.76 10.27
N ALA A 97 -6.81 -3.84 10.36
CA ALA A 97 -6.79 -2.80 11.39
C ALA A 97 -8.10 -1.99 11.39
N ARG A 98 -8.61 -1.63 10.21
CA ARG A 98 -9.90 -0.93 10.09
C ARG A 98 -11.11 -1.78 10.46
N LYS A 99 -11.13 -3.06 10.11
CA LYS A 99 -12.24 -3.95 10.50
C LYS A 99 -12.35 -4.05 12.03
N SER A 100 -11.22 -3.97 12.74
CA SER A 100 -11.21 -3.95 14.22
C SER A 100 -11.66 -2.60 14.78
N GLU A 101 -11.26 -1.49 14.17
CA GLU A 101 -11.69 -0.14 14.54
C GLU A 101 -13.18 0.09 14.28
N GLY A 102 -13.69 -0.36 13.13
CA GLY A 102 -15.12 -0.30 12.81
C GLY A 102 -15.97 -1.12 13.77
N ARG A 103 -15.52 -2.32 14.18
CA ARG A 103 -16.23 -3.13 15.19
C ARG A 103 -16.23 -2.50 16.60
N ASN A 104 -15.20 -1.76 16.94
CA ASN A 104 -15.16 -1.02 18.21
C ASN A 104 -16.04 0.23 18.15
N ARG A 105 -16.13 0.92 17.00
CA ARG A 105 -17.07 2.05 16.83
C ARG A 105 -18.52 1.61 16.83
N SER A 106 -18.88 0.53 16.14
CA SER A 106 -20.27 0.01 16.10
C SER A 106 -20.77 -0.53 17.47
N ARG A 107 -19.91 -0.65 18.47
CA ARG A 107 -20.34 -0.93 19.86
C ARG A 107 -20.69 0.33 20.65
N PHE A 108 -20.36 1.51 20.16
CA PHE A 108 -20.59 2.79 20.82
C PHE A 108 -21.44 3.78 20.02
N ASP A 109 -21.55 3.61 18.70
CA ASP A 109 -22.37 4.42 17.83
C ASP A 109 -23.13 3.50 16.86
N ASP A 110 -24.37 3.18 17.18
CA ASP A 110 -25.40 2.85 16.21
C ASP A 110 -25.71 4.14 15.48
N ASP A 111 -24.92 4.50 14.46
CA ASP A 111 -25.37 5.33 13.37
C ASP A 111 -24.22 5.62 12.39
N GLU A 112 -24.62 5.56 11.12
CA GLU A 112 -23.91 6.06 9.93
C GLU A 112 -23.02 5.09 9.15
N GLU A 113 -23.67 4.16 8.44
CA GLU A 113 -23.50 4.09 7.00
C GLU A 113 -23.94 5.43 6.39
N GLY A 114 -23.28 6.47 6.78
CA GLY A 114 -23.45 7.82 6.30
C GLY A 114 -22.41 8.13 5.26
N ASP A 115 -22.86 8.37 4.05
CA ASP A 115 -22.20 9.09 2.97
C ASP A 115 -21.91 10.54 3.42
N GLY A 116 -21.13 10.68 4.51
CA GLY A 116 -20.70 11.94 5.09
C GLY A 116 -19.66 12.58 4.18
N VAL A 117 -20.13 13.41 3.27
CA VAL A 117 -19.35 14.42 2.58
C VAL A 117 -19.03 15.51 3.58
N ASP A 118 -17.97 15.32 4.35
CA ASP A 118 -17.39 16.41 5.12
C ASP A 118 -16.47 17.21 4.18
N LEU A 119 -17.09 18.21 3.53
CA LEU A 119 -16.42 19.22 2.75
C LEU A 119 -15.78 20.23 3.71
N LEU A 120 -14.61 19.92 4.24
CA LEU A 120 -13.79 20.95 4.86
C LEU A 120 -13.17 21.83 3.78
N PRO A 121 -13.29 23.18 3.91
CA PRO A 121 -12.77 24.09 2.90
C PRO A 121 -11.25 24.02 2.84
N SER A 122 -10.73 23.62 1.68
CA SER A 122 -9.29 23.55 1.43
C SER A 122 -8.75 24.92 1.07
N ARG A 123 -7.72 25.34 1.81
CA ARG A 123 -6.90 26.52 1.51
C ARG A 123 -6.16 26.28 0.18
N PRO A 124 -6.04 27.32 -0.71
CA PRO A 124 -5.35 27.17 -2.00
C PRO A 124 -3.88 26.84 -1.83
N LEU A 125 -3.39 25.84 -2.56
CA LEU A 125 -1.97 25.51 -2.68
C LEU A 125 -1.40 26.14 -3.97
N ALA A 126 -0.16 26.63 -3.90
CA ALA A 126 0.54 27.23 -5.04
C ALA A 126 0.95 26.17 -6.07
N PRO A 127 1.09 26.57 -7.37
CA PRO A 127 1.33 25.60 -8.45
C PRO A 127 2.79 25.14 -8.50
N GLY A 128 2.97 23.84 -8.65
CA GLY A 128 4.18 23.15 -9.05
C GLY A 128 4.78 22.27 -7.99
N ASP A 129 4.35 20.99 -7.95
CA ASP A 129 5.26 19.90 -7.61
C ASP A 129 4.52 18.57 -7.43
N ARG A 130 5.25 17.46 -7.57
CA ARG A 130 4.86 16.09 -7.26
C ARG A 130 4.28 15.89 -5.84
N MET A 131 4.48 16.86 -4.94
CA MET A 131 3.85 16.93 -3.62
C MET A 131 2.33 17.10 -3.70
N ASP A 132 1.80 17.63 -4.81
CA ASP A 132 0.37 17.92 -4.95
C ASP A 132 -0.46 16.65 -5.08
N LEU A 133 0.04 15.61 -5.77
CA LEU A 133 -0.69 14.35 -5.95
C LEU A 133 -0.84 13.57 -4.63
N GLU A 134 0.23 13.42 -3.85
CA GLU A 134 0.15 12.71 -2.55
C GLU A 134 -0.74 13.49 -1.57
N ALA A 135 -0.65 14.81 -1.57
CA ALA A 135 -1.53 15.66 -0.76
C ALA A 135 -2.99 15.59 -1.22
N ALA A 136 -3.24 15.50 -2.53
CA ALA A 136 -4.58 15.34 -3.08
C ALA A 136 -5.17 13.95 -2.75
N ILE A 137 -4.36 12.89 -2.86
CA ILE A 137 -4.76 11.53 -2.46
C ILE A 137 -5.13 11.50 -0.96
N ALA A 138 -4.35 12.14 -0.10
CA ALA A 138 -4.61 12.19 1.33
C ALA A 138 -5.96 12.87 1.68
N LYS A 139 -6.45 13.77 0.83
CA LYS A 139 -7.74 14.47 1.00
C LYS A 139 -8.94 13.69 0.43
N LEU A 140 -8.72 12.62 -0.31
CA LEU A 140 -9.82 11.80 -0.82
C LEU A 140 -10.66 11.20 0.33
N PRO A 141 -11.97 11.06 0.16
CA PRO A 141 -12.80 10.28 1.07
C PRO A 141 -12.22 8.88 1.28
N PRO A 142 -12.28 8.31 2.49
CA PRO A 142 -11.57 7.07 2.84
C PRO A 142 -11.88 5.88 1.91
N GLY A 143 -13.11 5.73 1.43
CA GLY A 143 -13.51 4.70 0.47
C GLY A 143 -12.86 4.90 -0.90
N ALA A 144 -12.98 6.11 -1.44
CA ALA A 144 -12.44 6.50 -2.73
C ALA A 144 -10.90 6.40 -2.75
N ARG A 145 -10.24 6.86 -1.69
CA ARG A 145 -8.77 6.78 -1.54
C ARG A 145 -8.26 5.34 -1.57
N ARG A 146 -8.88 4.42 -0.82
CA ARG A 146 -8.49 3.01 -0.80
C ARG A 146 -8.63 2.35 -2.16
N VAL A 147 -9.79 2.55 -2.79
CA VAL A 147 -10.01 1.97 -4.12
C VAL A 147 -9.04 2.55 -5.14
N PHE A 148 -8.79 3.86 -5.12
CA PHE A 148 -7.79 4.50 -5.98
C PHE A 148 -6.38 3.94 -5.74
N THR A 149 -5.95 3.85 -4.48
CA THR A 149 -4.63 3.30 -4.14
C THR A 149 -4.51 1.86 -4.60
N LEU A 150 -5.49 1.00 -4.31
CA LEU A 150 -5.42 -0.41 -4.70
C LEU A 150 -5.51 -0.61 -6.22
N HIS A 151 -6.34 0.16 -6.91
CA HIS A 151 -6.53 -0.01 -8.35
C HIS A 151 -5.47 0.72 -9.19
N ASP A 152 -5.34 2.06 -9.03
CA ASP A 152 -4.53 2.89 -9.92
C ASP A 152 -3.05 2.91 -9.53
N VAL A 153 -2.72 2.69 -8.25
CA VAL A 153 -1.32 2.68 -7.78
C VAL A 153 -0.77 1.26 -7.69
N GLU A 154 -1.54 0.31 -7.14
CA GLU A 154 -1.07 -1.05 -6.85
C GLU A 154 -1.53 -2.09 -7.91
N GLY A 155 -2.44 -1.72 -8.83
CA GLY A 155 -2.82 -2.53 -9.99
C GLY A 155 -3.79 -3.68 -9.72
N TYR A 156 -4.51 -3.68 -8.59
CA TYR A 156 -5.53 -4.68 -8.30
C TYR A 156 -6.77 -4.50 -9.19
N LYS A 157 -7.41 -5.61 -9.55
CA LYS A 157 -8.69 -5.58 -10.29
C LYS A 157 -9.85 -5.24 -9.36
N HIS A 158 -10.94 -4.71 -9.92
CA HIS A 158 -12.14 -4.36 -9.14
C HIS A 158 -12.72 -5.54 -8.36
N GLU A 159 -12.67 -6.74 -8.91
CA GLU A 159 -13.17 -7.95 -8.26
C GLU A 159 -12.34 -8.30 -7.02
N GLU A 160 -11.01 -8.21 -7.12
CA GLU A 160 -10.08 -8.44 -6.02
C GLU A 160 -10.27 -7.39 -4.91
N ILE A 161 -10.42 -6.12 -5.30
CA ILE A 161 -10.67 -5.02 -4.36
C ILE A 161 -12.02 -5.20 -3.66
N ALA A 162 -13.05 -5.62 -4.40
CA ALA A 162 -14.38 -5.88 -3.85
C ALA A 162 -14.35 -6.95 -2.77
N GLU A 163 -13.65 -8.06 -3.02
CA GLU A 163 -13.44 -9.14 -2.04
C GLU A 163 -12.67 -8.63 -0.80
N MET A 164 -11.56 -7.91 -1.01
CA MET A 164 -10.73 -7.38 0.08
C MET A 164 -11.50 -6.41 0.99
N LEU A 165 -12.34 -5.55 0.40
CA LEU A 165 -13.09 -4.52 1.12
C LEU A 165 -14.45 -5.00 1.64
N GLY A 166 -14.95 -6.15 1.18
CA GLY A 166 -16.27 -6.68 1.51
C GLY A 166 -17.41 -5.87 0.88
N VAL A 167 -17.21 -5.35 -0.33
CA VAL A 167 -18.19 -4.55 -1.09
C VAL A 167 -18.42 -5.17 -2.48
N THR A 168 -19.32 -4.59 -3.29
CA THR A 168 -19.53 -5.05 -4.67
C THR A 168 -18.51 -4.43 -5.63
N SER A 169 -18.23 -5.08 -6.77
CA SER A 169 -17.37 -4.52 -7.81
C SER A 169 -17.97 -3.25 -8.45
N GLY A 170 -19.28 -3.11 -8.43
CA GLY A 170 -19.97 -1.88 -8.82
C GLY A 170 -19.64 -0.71 -7.88
N ALA A 171 -19.62 -0.96 -6.56
CA ALA A 171 -19.23 0.03 -5.56
C ALA A 171 -17.76 0.47 -5.73
N THR A 172 -16.84 -0.48 -6.02
CA THR A 172 -15.44 -0.13 -6.26
C THR A 172 -15.27 0.73 -7.53
N LYS A 173 -16.01 0.45 -8.60
CA LYS A 173 -16.02 1.28 -9.82
C LYS A 173 -16.51 2.69 -9.53
N ALA A 174 -17.60 2.83 -8.77
CA ALA A 174 -18.15 4.14 -8.38
C ALA A 174 -17.15 4.93 -7.52
N GLN A 175 -16.52 4.29 -6.53
CA GLN A 175 -15.50 4.93 -5.68
C GLN A 175 -14.26 5.36 -6.48
N LEU A 176 -13.82 4.57 -7.45
CA LEU A 176 -12.71 4.94 -8.33
C LEU A 176 -13.07 6.15 -9.21
N HIS A 177 -14.26 6.15 -9.79
CA HIS A 177 -14.73 7.28 -10.57
C HIS A 177 -14.76 8.57 -9.74
N ARG A 178 -15.29 8.50 -8.53
CA ARG A 178 -15.32 9.63 -7.58
C ARG A 178 -13.91 10.10 -7.22
N ALA A 179 -12.99 9.17 -6.94
CA ALA A 179 -11.59 9.51 -6.64
C ALA A 179 -10.93 10.28 -7.78
N ARG A 180 -11.06 9.78 -9.02
CA ARG A 180 -10.48 10.42 -10.21
C ARG A 180 -11.07 11.80 -10.50
N LEU A 181 -12.38 11.98 -10.25
CA LEU A 181 -13.04 13.30 -10.38
C LEU A 181 -12.43 14.30 -9.40
N LEU A 182 -12.39 13.95 -8.10
CA LEU A 182 -11.85 14.81 -7.06
C LEU A 182 -10.35 15.13 -7.25
N LEU A 183 -9.55 14.14 -7.69
CA LEU A 183 -8.15 14.37 -8.01
C LEU A 183 -7.97 15.32 -9.19
N ARG A 184 -8.79 15.18 -10.25
CA ARG A 184 -8.77 16.10 -11.39
C ARG A 184 -9.09 17.53 -10.96
N GLU A 185 -10.11 17.72 -10.13
CA GLU A 185 -10.47 19.04 -9.60
C GLU A 185 -9.35 19.62 -8.73
N ALA A 186 -8.70 18.82 -7.90
CA ALA A 186 -7.63 19.27 -7.02
C ALA A 186 -6.35 19.64 -7.78
N LEU A 187 -6.05 18.95 -8.89
CA LEU A 187 -4.81 19.15 -9.67
C LEU A 187 -4.94 20.14 -10.83
N ASN A 188 -6.16 20.48 -11.27
CA ASN A 188 -6.41 21.45 -12.35
C ASN A 188 -6.60 22.90 -11.85
N ARG A 189 -6.23 23.20 -10.59
CA ARG A 189 -6.36 24.54 -9.99
C ARG A 189 -5.06 25.32 -10.04
#